data_1d6bcc76de8bf12d92777d4974e16e9a
#
_entry.id   1d6bcc76de8bf12d92777d4974e16e9a
#
_cell.length_a   1.000
_cell.length_b   1.000
_cell.length_c   1.000
_cell.angle_alpha   90.00
_cell.angle_beta   90.00
_cell.angle_gamma   90.00
#
_symmetry.space_group_name_H-M   'P 1'
#
loop_
_entity.id
_entity.type
_entity.pdbx_description
1 polymer ?
#
loop_
_entity_poly.entity_id
_entity_poly.type
_entity_poly.pdbx_seq_one_letter_code
_entity_poly.pdbx_strand_id
1 'polypeptide(L)'
;MPPVPIAHLPGFLYNTRIMISAEDTKVLPTCDDPRLRQDMAQSLQQTLDGLKIEGQYRWLRRVDGPQGPRIHVDGREVIHLAGSDYLGLACHPRLKEAACQATMRYGCAAASARLISGNYDLYPQLEERLARFKQAEAALLFSTGYQANLGVISALMDSQDVVFSDALNHASIVDGCRLSRAKVMIFPHNDLAALEDLLREEASAGRRLIVVDGLYSMDGDVAPLGEIVELAERYDCMTMVDDSHGTGVLGETGRGTVEATGVLGRIDIETGSLAKALGGFGGYVVGSRTVIEYLINRARSFIFTCAMPPAVLATVIEALTIVEQEPERRQQLWDNTRYMRAGLREIGFEVSSSGTQIIPLIAGDPERAMRLSRELLDRGVFAQGIRYPAVPRGTERIRLTVTASHSKADLDAALTALTEAGQALQLI
;
A
#
# COMPACT_ATOMS: atom_id res chain seq x y z
N MET A 1 54.10 -7.89 4.90
CA MET A 1 53.06 -8.67 5.58
C MET A 1 52.28 -9.40 4.51
N PRO A 2 52.18 -10.73 4.52
CA PRO A 2 51.42 -11.47 3.55
C PRO A 2 49.91 -11.32 3.83
N PRO A 3 49.00 -11.48 2.84
CA PRO A 3 47.57 -11.34 3.00
C PRO A 3 47.00 -12.46 3.88
N VAL A 4 46.14 -12.10 4.80
CA VAL A 4 45.39 -13.01 5.66
C VAL A 4 44.30 -13.72 4.84
N PRO A 5 44.18 -15.06 4.87
CA PRO A 5 43.12 -15.76 4.15
C PRO A 5 41.80 -15.56 4.88
N ILE A 6 40.77 -15.13 4.12
CA ILE A 6 39.38 -15.12 4.55
C ILE A 6 38.90 -16.58 4.57
N ALA A 7 38.92 -17.22 5.75
CA ALA A 7 38.40 -18.54 5.95
C ALA A 7 37.25 -18.50 6.96
N HIS A 8 36.08 -18.94 6.47
CA HIS A 8 34.93 -19.53 7.19
C HIS A 8 34.16 -18.66 8.18
N LEU A 9 33.15 -17.94 7.65
CA LEU A 9 31.91 -17.72 8.37
C LEU A 9 30.91 -18.83 7.96
N PRO A 10 30.41 -19.66 8.89
CA PRO A 10 29.39 -20.66 8.57
C PRO A 10 28.03 -19.98 8.50
N GLY A 11 27.33 -20.08 7.40
CA GLY A 11 25.92 -19.69 7.31
C GLY A 11 25.42 -19.04 6.02
N PHE A 12 26.24 -18.81 5.01
CA PHE A 12 25.77 -18.29 3.72
C PHE A 12 26.11 -19.27 2.59
N LEU A 13 25.40 -20.41 2.55
CA LEU A 13 25.41 -21.28 1.38
C LEU A 13 24.10 -21.08 0.62
N TYR A 14 24.16 -20.32 -0.47
CA TYR A 14 23.23 -20.49 -1.59
C TYR A 14 23.48 -21.88 -2.18
N ASN A 15 22.72 -22.89 -1.72
CA ASN A 15 22.70 -24.20 -2.34
C ASN A 15 21.76 -24.17 -3.56
N THR A 16 22.20 -23.60 -4.65
CA THR A 16 21.75 -23.96 -6.00
C THR A 16 22.88 -24.78 -6.62
N ARG A 17 22.94 -26.06 -6.34
CA ARG A 17 23.64 -27.01 -7.23
C ARG A 17 22.86 -27.09 -8.53
N ILE A 18 23.23 -26.25 -9.49
CA ILE A 18 22.99 -26.57 -10.89
C ILE A 18 23.97 -27.72 -11.20
N MET A 19 23.45 -28.92 -11.26
CA MET A 19 24.20 -30.08 -11.81
C MET A 19 24.28 -29.85 -13.32
N ILE A 20 25.34 -29.21 -13.78
CA ILE A 20 25.70 -29.20 -15.21
C ILE A 20 26.40 -30.54 -15.45
N SER A 21 25.76 -31.41 -16.25
CA SER A 21 26.41 -32.65 -16.70
C SER A 21 27.59 -32.27 -17.59
N ALA A 22 28.68 -33.06 -17.50
CA ALA A 22 29.92 -32.79 -18.25
C ALA A 22 29.80 -32.97 -19.78
N GLU A 23 28.60 -33.23 -20.30
CA GLU A 23 28.34 -33.41 -21.73
C GLU A 23 27.68 -32.25 -22.45
N ASP A 24 27.27 -31.16 -21.73
CA ASP A 24 26.68 -29.96 -22.33
C ASP A 24 27.69 -28.80 -22.40
N THR A 25 28.91 -29.00 -22.85
CA THR A 25 29.82 -27.94 -23.26
C THR A 25 29.42 -27.42 -24.65
N LYS A 26 28.20 -27.00 -24.86
CA LYS A 26 27.90 -25.96 -25.84
C LYS A 26 28.44 -24.67 -25.25
N VAL A 27 29.45 -24.12 -25.94
CA VAL A 27 30.04 -22.82 -25.66
C VAL A 27 28.90 -21.84 -25.40
N LEU A 28 28.71 -21.47 -24.12
CA LEU A 28 27.78 -20.40 -23.78
C LEU A 28 28.24 -19.16 -24.56
N PRO A 29 27.35 -18.50 -25.31
CA PRO A 29 27.72 -17.29 -26.04
C PRO A 29 28.34 -16.30 -25.06
N THR A 30 29.49 -15.77 -25.38
CA THR A 30 30.15 -14.76 -24.57
C THR A 30 29.25 -13.56 -24.40
N CYS A 31 29.22 -12.95 -23.23
CA CYS A 31 28.35 -11.84 -22.84
C CYS A 31 28.48 -10.59 -23.76
N ASP A 32 29.34 -10.65 -24.77
CA ASP A 32 29.68 -9.59 -25.73
C ASP A 32 29.10 -9.82 -27.13
N ASP A 33 28.20 -10.79 -27.35
CA ASP A 33 27.55 -10.94 -28.65
C ASP A 33 26.54 -9.77 -28.85
N PRO A 34 26.81 -8.85 -29.81
CA PRO A 34 25.91 -7.71 -30.08
C PRO A 34 24.48 -8.14 -30.44
N ARG A 35 24.30 -9.37 -30.98
CA ARG A 35 23.02 -9.92 -31.38
C ARG A 35 22.16 -10.23 -30.17
N LEU A 36 22.70 -10.73 -29.04
CA LEU A 36 21.97 -10.98 -27.81
C LEU A 36 21.37 -9.69 -27.23
N ARG A 37 22.10 -8.58 -27.30
CA ARG A 37 21.59 -7.26 -26.86
C ARG A 37 20.50 -6.74 -27.79
N GLN A 38 20.64 -6.96 -29.10
CA GLN A 38 19.64 -6.56 -30.08
C GLN A 38 18.37 -7.38 -29.95
N ASP A 39 18.48 -8.71 -29.76
CA ASP A 39 17.35 -9.60 -29.55
C ASP A 39 16.59 -9.27 -28.26
N MET A 40 17.32 -8.95 -27.17
CA MET A 40 16.70 -8.51 -25.91
C MET A 40 15.93 -7.19 -26.09
N ALA A 41 16.54 -6.19 -26.74
CA ALA A 41 15.89 -4.90 -26.99
C ALA A 41 14.61 -5.07 -27.85
N GLN A 42 14.67 -5.92 -28.87
CA GLN A 42 13.53 -6.24 -29.72
C GLN A 42 12.41 -6.95 -28.93
N SER A 43 12.73 -7.90 -28.06
CA SER A 43 11.78 -8.59 -27.19
C SER A 43 11.07 -7.64 -26.23
N LEU A 44 11.83 -6.73 -25.60
CA LEU A 44 11.27 -5.68 -24.74
C LEU A 44 10.34 -4.74 -25.52
N GLN A 45 10.74 -4.34 -26.75
CA GLN A 45 9.90 -3.49 -27.61
C GLN A 45 8.61 -4.19 -27.99
N GLN A 46 8.67 -5.46 -28.36
CA GLN A 46 7.47 -6.26 -28.68
C GLN A 46 6.51 -6.34 -27.48
N THR A 47 7.06 -6.53 -26.26
CA THR A 47 6.26 -6.51 -25.03
C THR A 47 5.58 -5.15 -24.81
N LEU A 48 6.32 -4.05 -24.98
CA LEU A 48 5.76 -2.70 -24.86
C LEU A 48 4.67 -2.43 -25.89
N ASP A 49 4.84 -2.89 -27.12
CA ASP A 49 3.85 -2.72 -28.18
C ASP A 49 2.61 -3.59 -27.92
N GLY A 50 2.79 -4.81 -27.38
CA GLY A 50 1.69 -5.63 -26.87
C GLY A 50 0.88 -4.91 -25.79
N LEU A 51 1.54 -4.30 -24.80
CA LEU A 51 0.88 -3.50 -23.75
C LEU A 51 0.09 -2.31 -24.32
N LYS A 52 0.55 -1.68 -25.41
CA LYS A 52 -0.19 -0.60 -26.08
C LYS A 52 -1.44 -1.13 -26.77
N ILE A 53 -1.33 -2.26 -27.49
CA ILE A 53 -2.45 -2.91 -28.18
C ILE A 53 -3.53 -3.33 -27.17
N GLU A 54 -3.11 -3.90 -26.03
CA GLU A 54 -4.02 -4.34 -24.96
C GLU A 54 -4.56 -3.20 -24.09
N GLY A 55 -4.18 -1.94 -24.35
CA GLY A 55 -4.56 -0.79 -23.53
C GLY A 55 -3.96 -0.80 -22.12
N GLN A 56 -2.91 -1.60 -21.88
CA GLN A 56 -2.25 -1.74 -20.57
C GLN A 56 -0.99 -0.88 -20.43
N TYR A 57 -0.55 -0.19 -21.49
CA TYR A 57 0.61 0.66 -21.44
C TYR A 57 0.43 1.80 -20.42
N ARG A 58 1.47 2.06 -19.61
CA ARG A 58 1.47 3.10 -18.57
C ARG A 58 2.47 4.19 -18.92
N TRP A 59 2.08 5.43 -18.66
CA TRP A 59 2.96 6.60 -18.73
C TRP A 59 2.84 7.45 -17.47
N LEU A 60 3.92 8.13 -17.13
CA LEU A 60 3.94 9.07 -16.01
C LEU A 60 3.36 10.41 -16.46
N ARG A 61 2.47 10.98 -15.64
CA ARG A 61 2.00 12.34 -15.81
C ARG A 61 2.86 13.29 -15.00
N ARG A 62 3.11 14.45 -15.54
CA ARG A 62 3.82 15.50 -14.83
C ARG A 62 2.85 16.22 -13.89
N VAL A 63 3.23 16.31 -12.62
CA VAL A 63 2.52 17.09 -11.61
C VAL A 63 3.43 18.24 -11.19
N ASP A 64 2.94 19.47 -11.30
CA ASP A 64 3.66 20.68 -10.91
C ASP A 64 3.03 21.26 -9.64
N GLY A 65 3.88 21.65 -8.67
CA GLY A 65 3.43 22.27 -7.42
C GLY A 65 2.98 21.28 -6.32
N PRO A 66 2.28 21.78 -5.31
CA PRO A 66 1.91 21.01 -4.13
C PRO A 66 0.76 20.05 -4.40
N GLN A 67 0.70 18.97 -3.60
CA GLN A 67 -0.47 18.10 -3.52
C GLN A 67 -1.60 18.80 -2.76
N GLY A 68 -2.85 18.54 -3.16
CA GLY A 68 -4.02 19.13 -2.52
C GLY A 68 -5.33 18.78 -3.25
N PRO A 69 -6.45 19.44 -2.91
CA PRO A 69 -7.74 19.23 -3.56
C PRO A 69 -7.74 19.65 -5.04
N ARG A 70 -6.82 20.56 -5.41
CA ARG A 70 -6.50 20.94 -6.79
C ARG A 70 -5.01 20.80 -7.01
N ILE A 71 -4.63 20.30 -8.19
CA ILE A 71 -3.23 20.10 -8.61
C ILE A 71 -3.05 20.54 -10.05
N HIS A 72 -1.80 20.77 -10.47
CA HIS A 72 -1.46 20.99 -11.88
C HIS A 72 -0.94 19.66 -12.49
N VAL A 73 -1.69 19.12 -13.44
CA VAL A 73 -1.33 17.90 -14.18
C VAL A 73 -1.15 18.25 -15.64
N ASP A 74 0.04 17.96 -16.17
CA ASP A 74 0.41 18.26 -17.58
C ASP A 74 0.12 19.75 -17.96
N GLY A 75 0.35 20.67 -17.01
CA GLY A 75 0.17 22.11 -17.19
C GLY A 75 -1.27 22.64 -17.02
N ARG A 76 -2.21 21.81 -16.60
CA ARG A 76 -3.62 22.19 -16.34
C ARG A 76 -3.94 22.08 -14.86
N GLU A 77 -4.60 23.09 -14.29
CA GLU A 77 -5.19 22.97 -12.97
C GLU A 77 -6.45 22.09 -13.02
N VAL A 78 -6.53 21.11 -12.11
CA VAL A 78 -7.62 20.13 -12.07
C VAL A 78 -8.01 19.82 -10.63
N ILE A 79 -9.28 19.48 -10.41
CA ILE A 79 -9.77 18.90 -9.15
C ILE A 79 -9.20 17.50 -9.00
N HIS A 80 -8.58 17.19 -7.86
CA HIS A 80 -7.81 15.97 -7.66
C HIS A 80 -8.60 14.90 -6.91
N LEU A 81 -9.25 13.99 -7.64
CA LEU A 81 -10.00 12.85 -7.09
C LEU A 81 -9.25 11.51 -7.20
N ALA A 82 -7.92 11.52 -7.35
CA ALA A 82 -7.11 10.30 -7.51
C ALA A 82 -6.07 10.08 -6.40
N GLY A 83 -5.93 11.02 -5.47
CA GLY A 83 -4.92 10.97 -4.40
C GLY A 83 -5.30 10.09 -3.22
N SER A 84 -4.36 9.98 -2.27
CA SER A 84 -4.58 9.28 -1.00
C SER A 84 -4.32 10.16 0.22
N ASP A 85 -4.16 11.47 0.03
CA ASP A 85 -4.02 12.46 1.10
C ASP A 85 -5.41 12.76 1.74
N TYR A 86 -6.00 11.73 2.35
CA TYR A 86 -7.40 11.76 2.80
C TYR A 86 -7.71 12.88 3.77
N LEU A 87 -6.76 13.23 4.66
CA LEU A 87 -6.93 14.30 5.65
C LEU A 87 -6.40 15.66 5.17
N GLY A 88 -5.83 15.73 3.94
CA GLY A 88 -5.26 16.96 3.40
C GLY A 88 -4.02 17.44 4.15
N LEU A 89 -3.19 16.52 4.62
CA LEU A 89 -2.02 16.83 5.44
C LEU A 89 -0.73 17.02 4.64
N ALA A 90 -0.63 16.52 3.42
CA ALA A 90 0.59 16.53 2.62
C ALA A 90 1.21 17.95 2.45
N CYS A 91 0.37 19.00 2.47
CA CYS A 91 0.82 20.39 2.39
C CYS A 91 0.51 21.22 3.64
N HIS A 92 0.21 20.56 4.75
CA HIS A 92 -0.14 21.25 6.00
C HIS A 92 1.03 22.11 6.52
N PRO A 93 0.79 23.38 6.94
CA PRO A 93 1.86 24.28 7.39
C PRO A 93 2.72 23.72 8.52
N ARG A 94 2.11 23.08 9.52
CA ARG A 94 2.82 22.45 10.65
C ARG A 94 3.73 21.32 10.21
N LEU A 95 3.31 20.49 9.21
CA LEU A 95 4.15 19.42 8.67
C LEU A 95 5.37 19.99 7.93
N LYS A 96 5.17 21.05 7.13
CA LYS A 96 6.27 21.74 6.45
C LYS A 96 7.26 22.32 7.45
N GLU A 97 6.77 22.96 8.50
CA GLU A 97 7.61 23.53 9.55
C GLU A 97 8.43 22.44 10.27
N ALA A 98 7.79 21.34 10.67
CA ALA A 98 8.47 20.19 11.30
C ALA A 98 9.56 19.62 10.39
N ALA A 99 9.29 19.48 9.09
CA ALA A 99 10.26 19.01 8.11
C ALA A 99 11.46 19.97 7.98
N CYS A 100 11.21 21.29 7.92
CA CYS A 100 12.26 22.32 7.82
C CYS A 100 13.15 22.29 9.08
N GLN A 101 12.55 22.29 10.27
CA GLN A 101 13.29 22.26 11.53
C GLN A 101 14.15 20.99 11.66
N ALA A 102 13.60 19.82 11.32
CA ALA A 102 14.36 18.58 11.32
C ALA A 102 15.52 18.60 10.30
N THR A 103 15.30 19.14 9.11
CA THR A 103 16.36 19.30 8.11
C THR A 103 17.48 20.21 8.61
N MET A 104 17.15 21.33 9.25
CA MET A 104 18.16 22.25 9.82
C MET A 104 18.95 21.61 10.96
N ARG A 105 18.32 20.75 11.76
CA ARG A 105 18.97 20.12 12.93
C ARG A 105 19.80 18.88 12.53
N TYR A 106 19.30 18.02 11.66
CA TYR A 106 19.87 16.70 11.38
C TYR A 106 20.50 16.58 10.00
N GLY A 107 20.25 17.53 9.09
CA GLY A 107 20.63 17.43 7.68
C GLY A 107 19.56 16.75 6.81
N CYS A 108 19.88 16.58 5.52
CA CYS A 108 18.91 16.14 4.50
C CYS A 108 18.69 14.64 4.46
N ALA A 109 19.65 13.83 4.92
CA ALA A 109 19.60 12.37 4.79
C ALA A 109 20.39 11.68 5.91
N ALA A 110 20.03 10.41 6.16
CA ALA A 110 20.76 9.57 7.12
C ALA A 110 22.09 9.06 6.56
N ALA A 111 22.21 8.92 5.25
CA ALA A 111 23.38 8.36 4.53
C ALA A 111 23.86 7.00 5.08
N SER A 112 23.02 6.25 5.77
CA SER A 112 23.32 4.99 6.43
C SER A 112 22.06 4.15 6.68
N ALA A 113 22.24 2.84 6.91
CA ALA A 113 21.17 1.99 7.42
C ALA A 113 20.95 2.26 8.94
N ARG A 114 19.75 1.93 9.43
CA ARG A 114 19.40 2.09 10.87
C ARG A 114 20.36 1.33 11.80
N LEU A 115 20.74 0.12 11.43
CA LEU A 115 21.63 -0.74 12.22
C LEU A 115 23.10 -0.28 12.23
N ILE A 116 23.45 0.73 11.45
CA ILE A 116 24.82 1.28 11.41
C ILE A 116 24.87 2.61 12.14
N SER A 117 24.42 3.70 11.52
CA SER A 117 24.42 5.05 12.10
C SER A 117 23.19 5.88 11.75
N GLY A 118 22.19 5.28 11.11
CA GLY A 118 20.99 5.99 10.64
C GLY A 118 19.82 5.98 11.63
N ASN A 119 19.99 5.41 12.84
CA ASN A 119 18.92 5.33 13.83
C ASN A 119 18.85 6.59 14.70
N TYR A 120 18.39 7.69 14.12
CA TYR A 120 18.21 8.96 14.83
C TYR A 120 17.24 8.84 16.01
N ASP A 121 17.33 9.76 16.97
CA ASP A 121 16.41 9.87 18.12
C ASP A 121 14.95 10.12 17.74
N LEU A 122 14.68 10.55 16.52
CA LEU A 122 13.32 10.65 15.95
C LEU A 122 12.67 9.29 15.70
N TYR A 123 13.45 8.21 15.48
CA TYR A 123 12.90 6.88 15.27
C TYR A 123 12.18 6.33 16.49
N PRO A 124 12.84 6.20 17.67
CA PRO A 124 12.13 5.74 18.86
C PRO A 124 10.97 6.66 19.26
N GLN A 125 11.07 7.97 19.06
CA GLN A 125 9.97 8.89 19.31
C GLN A 125 8.74 8.58 18.46
N LEU A 126 8.93 8.35 17.15
CA LEU A 126 7.83 8.01 16.25
C LEU A 126 7.30 6.60 16.49
N GLU A 127 8.17 5.62 16.72
CA GLU A 127 7.80 4.23 17.01
C GLU A 127 6.99 4.13 18.31
N GLU A 128 7.40 4.80 19.38
CA GLU A 128 6.63 4.87 20.63
C GLU A 128 5.26 5.55 20.44
N ARG A 129 5.20 6.60 19.63
CA ARG A 129 3.94 7.28 19.33
C ARG A 129 2.99 6.42 18.50
N LEU A 130 3.51 5.71 17.50
CA LEU A 130 2.72 4.78 16.68
C LEU A 130 2.21 3.61 17.51
N ALA A 131 3.07 3.01 18.35
CA ALA A 131 2.66 1.94 19.24
C ALA A 131 1.52 2.39 20.17
N ARG A 132 1.65 3.58 20.79
CA ARG A 132 0.61 4.17 21.63
C ARG A 132 -0.67 4.49 20.86
N PHE A 133 -0.55 5.11 19.69
CA PHE A 133 -1.67 5.44 18.82
C PHE A 133 -2.46 4.20 18.41
N LYS A 134 -1.76 3.11 18.04
CA LYS A 134 -2.33 1.84 17.62
C LYS A 134 -2.68 0.88 18.80
N GLN A 135 -2.38 1.28 20.05
CA GLN A 135 -2.56 0.46 21.24
C GLN A 135 -1.82 -0.89 21.18
N ALA A 136 -0.63 -0.90 20.59
CA ALA A 136 0.26 -2.04 20.52
C ALA A 136 1.44 -1.90 21.48
N GLU A 137 2.16 -3.01 21.78
CA GLU A 137 3.32 -3.01 22.67
C GLU A 137 4.55 -2.31 22.09
N ALA A 138 4.72 -2.41 20.75
CA ALA A 138 5.86 -1.84 20.06
C ALA A 138 5.54 -1.56 18.59
N ALA A 139 6.38 -0.73 17.95
CA ALA A 139 6.31 -0.43 16.53
C ALA A 139 7.71 -0.50 15.90
N LEU A 140 7.75 -0.71 14.58
CA LEU A 140 8.97 -0.63 13.76
C LEU A 140 8.67 0.10 12.47
N LEU A 141 9.52 1.05 12.09
CA LEU A 141 9.41 1.83 10.87
C LEU A 141 10.17 1.19 9.71
N PHE A 142 9.55 1.21 8.55
CA PHE A 142 10.11 0.83 7.25
C PHE A 142 10.10 2.02 6.30
N SER A 143 10.95 2.00 5.28
CA SER A 143 11.01 3.10 4.32
C SER A 143 9.74 3.21 3.45
N THR A 144 8.97 2.15 3.29
CA THR A 144 7.64 2.15 2.62
C THR A 144 6.73 1.08 3.23
N GLY A 145 5.41 1.22 3.07
CA GLY A 145 4.44 0.17 3.41
C GLY A 145 4.68 -1.12 2.63
N TYR A 146 5.11 -1.00 1.36
CA TYR A 146 5.51 -2.15 0.55
C TYR A 146 6.63 -2.97 1.21
N GLN A 147 7.68 -2.29 1.69
CA GLN A 147 8.79 -2.94 2.40
C GLN A 147 8.38 -3.51 3.76
N ALA A 148 7.40 -2.90 4.43
CA ALA A 148 6.85 -3.43 5.68
C ALA A 148 6.18 -4.79 5.44
N ASN A 149 5.24 -4.89 4.51
CA ASN A 149 4.57 -6.14 4.17
C ASN A 149 5.55 -7.23 3.72
N LEU A 150 6.46 -6.87 2.81
CA LEU A 150 7.50 -7.77 2.33
C LEU A 150 8.37 -8.30 3.48
N GLY A 151 8.81 -7.40 4.36
CA GLY A 151 9.70 -7.70 5.48
C GLY A 151 9.03 -8.57 6.52
N VAL A 152 7.79 -8.26 6.88
CA VAL A 152 7.02 -9.01 7.89
C VAL A 152 6.78 -10.45 7.42
N ILE A 153 6.13 -10.61 6.27
CA ILE A 153 5.70 -11.92 5.79
C ILE A 153 6.92 -12.81 5.51
N SER A 154 7.94 -12.29 4.80
CA SER A 154 9.13 -13.07 4.46
C SER A 154 10.08 -13.36 5.64
N ALA A 155 9.96 -12.61 6.75
CA ALA A 155 10.73 -12.89 7.97
C ALA A 155 10.03 -13.89 8.88
N LEU A 156 8.71 -13.84 8.98
CA LEU A 156 7.93 -14.66 9.92
C LEU A 156 7.60 -16.05 9.37
N MET A 157 7.42 -16.17 8.04
CA MET A 157 6.95 -17.39 7.40
C MET A 157 8.04 -18.03 6.56
N ASP A 158 8.07 -19.36 6.50
CA ASP A 158 9.01 -20.15 5.69
C ASP A 158 8.33 -21.34 5.01
N SER A 159 9.10 -22.23 4.40
CA SER A 159 8.60 -23.35 3.60
C SER A 159 7.83 -24.42 4.40
N GLN A 160 7.82 -24.37 5.71
CA GLN A 160 7.07 -25.29 6.59
C GLN A 160 5.73 -24.69 7.02
N ASP A 161 5.48 -23.42 6.69
CA ASP A 161 4.37 -22.61 7.15
C ASP A 161 3.30 -22.43 6.07
N VAL A 162 2.12 -21.95 6.46
CA VAL A 162 1.01 -21.65 5.54
C VAL A 162 0.54 -20.21 5.74
N VAL A 163 0.33 -19.50 4.62
CA VAL A 163 -0.29 -18.17 4.59
C VAL A 163 -1.64 -18.27 3.89
N PHE A 164 -2.71 -17.84 4.58
CA PHE A 164 -4.05 -17.66 4.02
C PHE A 164 -4.20 -16.21 3.61
N SER A 165 -4.33 -15.96 2.30
CA SER A 165 -4.33 -14.63 1.71
C SER A 165 -5.64 -14.36 1.00
N ASP A 166 -6.27 -13.22 1.28
CA ASP A 166 -7.42 -12.76 0.48
C ASP A 166 -7.00 -12.51 -0.98
N ALA A 167 -7.88 -12.85 -1.91
CA ALA A 167 -7.63 -12.76 -3.35
C ALA A 167 -7.39 -11.33 -3.86
N LEU A 168 -7.86 -10.31 -3.15
CA LEU A 168 -7.70 -8.89 -3.51
C LEU A 168 -6.64 -8.15 -2.68
N ASN A 169 -5.85 -8.86 -1.90
CA ASN A 169 -4.75 -8.28 -1.15
C ASN A 169 -3.79 -7.48 -2.03
N HIS A 170 -3.22 -6.43 -1.46
CA HIS A 170 -2.25 -5.58 -2.11
C HIS A 170 -1.03 -6.35 -2.62
N ALA A 171 -0.46 -5.94 -3.76
CA ALA A 171 0.67 -6.59 -4.42
C ALA A 171 1.88 -6.83 -3.49
N SER A 172 2.12 -5.95 -2.51
CA SER A 172 3.20 -6.13 -1.53
C SER A 172 2.99 -7.33 -0.60
N ILE A 173 1.74 -7.66 -0.28
CA ILE A 173 1.38 -8.86 0.47
C ILE A 173 1.64 -10.09 -0.40
N VAL A 174 1.16 -10.07 -1.65
CA VAL A 174 1.38 -11.16 -2.61
C VAL A 174 2.89 -11.42 -2.80
N ASP A 175 3.69 -10.38 -2.96
CA ASP A 175 5.14 -10.53 -3.13
C ASP A 175 5.82 -10.97 -1.83
N GLY A 176 5.35 -10.53 -0.67
CA GLY A 176 5.78 -11.02 0.64
C GLY A 176 5.53 -12.53 0.80
N CYS A 177 4.33 -12.98 0.43
CA CYS A 177 3.97 -14.40 0.41
C CYS A 177 4.89 -15.21 -0.52
N ARG A 178 5.15 -14.74 -1.72
CA ARG A 178 6.09 -15.40 -2.67
C ARG A 178 7.51 -15.51 -2.11
N LEU A 179 8.01 -14.45 -1.49
CA LEU A 179 9.36 -14.41 -0.92
C LEU A 179 9.50 -15.27 0.34
N SER A 180 8.45 -15.48 1.10
CA SER A 180 8.46 -16.32 2.31
C SER A 180 8.72 -17.80 1.99
N ARG A 181 8.36 -18.25 0.78
CA ARG A 181 8.34 -19.66 0.34
C ARG A 181 7.33 -20.53 1.09
N ALA A 182 6.49 -19.95 1.93
CA ALA A 182 5.40 -20.63 2.60
C ALA A 182 4.38 -21.13 1.57
N LYS A 183 3.61 -22.15 1.93
CA LYS A 183 2.43 -22.53 1.15
C LYS A 183 1.42 -21.40 1.22
N VAL A 184 0.98 -20.90 0.07
CA VAL A 184 0.00 -19.79 0.01
C VAL A 184 -1.35 -20.34 -0.42
N MET A 185 -2.34 -20.21 0.45
CA MET A 185 -3.73 -20.59 0.23
C MET A 185 -4.52 -19.29 0.00
N ILE A 186 -5.04 -19.12 -1.22
CA ILE A 186 -5.80 -17.92 -1.60
C ILE A 186 -7.29 -18.22 -1.43
N PHE A 187 -7.98 -17.44 -0.61
CA PHE A 187 -9.43 -17.54 -0.48
C PHE A 187 -10.13 -16.39 -1.26
N PRO A 188 -11.36 -16.64 -1.77
CA PRO A 188 -12.13 -15.62 -2.44
C PRO A 188 -12.35 -14.40 -1.52
N HIS A 189 -12.40 -13.23 -2.13
CA HIS A 189 -12.48 -11.98 -1.40
C HIS A 189 -13.62 -11.94 -0.37
N ASN A 190 -13.24 -11.71 0.90
CA ASN A 190 -14.13 -11.68 2.07
C ASN A 190 -14.99 -12.95 2.29
N ASP A 191 -14.63 -14.08 1.67
CA ASP A 191 -15.35 -15.35 1.83
C ASP A 191 -14.84 -16.12 3.07
N LEU A 192 -15.50 -15.91 4.19
CA LEU A 192 -15.16 -16.54 5.47
C LEU A 192 -15.39 -18.05 5.48
N ALA A 193 -16.36 -18.55 4.70
CA ALA A 193 -16.63 -19.99 4.61
C ALA A 193 -15.48 -20.68 3.89
N ALA A 194 -15.03 -20.14 2.76
CA ALA A 194 -13.86 -20.64 2.04
C ALA A 194 -12.59 -20.54 2.91
N LEU A 195 -12.40 -19.44 3.65
CA LEU A 195 -11.29 -19.32 4.59
C LEU A 195 -11.32 -20.43 5.66
N GLU A 196 -12.48 -20.67 6.27
CA GLU A 196 -12.60 -21.70 7.30
C GLU A 196 -12.34 -23.12 6.75
N ASP A 197 -12.77 -23.43 5.53
CA ASP A 197 -12.47 -24.70 4.88
C ASP A 197 -10.96 -24.90 4.65
N LEU A 198 -10.25 -23.86 4.19
CA LEU A 198 -8.80 -23.88 4.03
C LEU A 198 -8.07 -24.04 5.37
N LEU A 199 -8.55 -23.38 6.44
CA LEU A 199 -7.99 -23.51 7.79
C LEU A 199 -8.10 -24.94 8.33
N ARG A 200 -9.21 -25.64 8.03
CA ARG A 200 -9.40 -27.05 8.38
C ARG A 200 -8.47 -27.97 7.60
N GLU A 201 -8.30 -27.72 6.30
CA GLU A 201 -7.43 -28.50 5.43
C GLU A 201 -5.97 -28.47 5.91
N GLU A 202 -5.48 -27.31 6.35
CA GLU A 202 -4.10 -27.06 6.75
C GLU A 202 -3.89 -27.10 8.29
N ALA A 203 -4.70 -27.83 9.02
CA ALA A 203 -4.65 -27.87 10.49
C ALA A 203 -3.33 -28.41 11.07
N SER A 204 -2.56 -29.19 10.30
CA SER A 204 -1.28 -29.79 10.70
C SER A 204 -0.04 -29.03 10.20
N ALA A 205 -0.20 -27.87 9.56
CA ALA A 205 0.92 -27.05 9.10
C ALA A 205 1.74 -26.49 10.28
N GLY A 206 2.92 -25.95 9.99
CA GLY A 206 3.75 -25.23 10.95
C GLY A 206 3.06 -23.96 11.48
N ARG A 207 3.70 -22.82 11.36
CA ARG A 207 3.01 -21.53 11.65
C ARG A 207 1.96 -21.25 10.59
N ARG A 208 0.87 -20.64 11.00
CA ARG A 208 -0.25 -20.28 10.13
C ARG A 208 -0.52 -18.79 10.28
N LEU A 209 -0.67 -18.09 9.14
CA LEU A 209 -0.89 -16.66 9.08
C LEU A 209 -2.10 -16.36 8.19
N ILE A 210 -3.09 -15.68 8.71
CA ILE A 210 -4.15 -15.04 7.91
C ILE A 210 -3.72 -13.61 7.63
N VAL A 211 -3.68 -13.20 6.36
CA VAL A 211 -3.31 -11.84 5.97
C VAL A 211 -4.36 -11.21 5.06
N VAL A 212 -4.79 -9.99 5.41
CA VAL A 212 -5.79 -9.22 4.67
C VAL A 212 -5.43 -7.72 4.63
N ASP A 213 -5.88 -7.03 3.58
CA ASP A 213 -6.01 -5.57 3.64
C ASP A 213 -7.18 -5.22 4.59
N GLY A 214 -6.99 -4.29 5.50
CA GLY A 214 -8.06 -3.84 6.38
C GLY A 214 -9.13 -3.05 5.62
N LEU A 215 -8.68 -2.17 4.71
CA LEU A 215 -9.50 -1.43 3.76
C LEU A 215 -8.92 -1.63 2.36
N TYR A 216 -9.66 -2.29 1.47
CA TYR A 216 -9.21 -2.63 0.12
C TYR A 216 -9.14 -1.41 -0.78
N SER A 217 -7.98 -1.19 -1.37
CA SER A 217 -7.62 0.06 -2.06
C SER A 217 -8.41 0.33 -3.34
N MET A 218 -8.97 -0.71 -3.98
CA MET A 218 -9.65 -0.61 -5.27
C MET A 218 -11.17 -0.69 -5.15
N ASP A 219 -11.68 -1.41 -4.17
CA ASP A 219 -13.11 -1.65 -3.94
C ASP A 219 -13.68 -0.75 -2.84
N GLY A 220 -12.82 -0.30 -1.93
CA GLY A 220 -13.20 0.59 -0.84
C GLY A 220 -14.02 -0.09 0.26
N ASP A 221 -14.04 -1.41 0.29
CA ASP A 221 -14.70 -2.19 1.34
C ASP A 221 -13.72 -2.59 2.45
N VAL A 222 -14.27 -2.95 3.58
CA VAL A 222 -13.52 -3.27 4.80
C VAL A 222 -13.57 -4.79 5.02
N ALA A 223 -12.43 -5.37 5.38
CA ALA A 223 -12.38 -6.78 5.76
C ALA A 223 -13.25 -7.07 7.00
N PRO A 224 -13.92 -8.21 7.07
CA PRO A 224 -14.71 -8.63 8.22
C PRO A 224 -13.80 -9.11 9.37
N LEU A 225 -13.03 -8.16 9.96
CA LEU A 225 -11.96 -8.46 10.91
C LEU A 225 -12.47 -9.16 12.19
N GLY A 226 -13.72 -8.89 12.61
CA GLY A 226 -14.31 -9.55 13.76
C GLY A 226 -14.35 -11.07 13.59
N GLU A 227 -14.91 -11.50 12.49
CA GLU A 227 -15.07 -12.92 12.13
C GLU A 227 -13.71 -13.57 11.78
N ILE A 228 -12.83 -12.82 11.13
CA ILE A 228 -11.46 -13.30 10.82
C ILE A 228 -10.70 -13.61 12.11
N VAL A 229 -10.77 -12.74 13.11
CA VAL A 229 -10.13 -12.95 14.42
C VAL A 229 -10.74 -14.16 15.14
N GLU A 230 -12.06 -14.34 15.09
CA GLU A 230 -12.70 -15.52 15.67
C GLU A 230 -12.24 -16.82 15.02
N LEU A 231 -12.06 -16.83 13.69
CA LEU A 231 -11.48 -17.97 12.98
C LEU A 231 -10.01 -18.17 13.36
N ALA A 232 -9.23 -17.10 13.42
CA ALA A 232 -7.80 -17.16 13.78
C ALA A 232 -7.60 -17.76 15.18
N GLU A 233 -8.37 -17.31 16.17
CA GLU A 233 -8.36 -17.84 17.54
C GLU A 233 -8.77 -19.32 17.60
N ARG A 234 -9.85 -19.69 16.87
CA ARG A 234 -10.36 -21.08 16.83
C ARG A 234 -9.37 -22.04 16.23
N TYR A 235 -8.63 -21.60 15.20
CA TYR A 235 -7.69 -22.45 14.45
C TYR A 235 -6.23 -22.23 14.81
N ASP A 236 -5.93 -21.44 15.86
CA ASP A 236 -4.57 -21.12 16.33
C ASP A 236 -3.69 -20.54 15.21
N CYS A 237 -4.16 -19.48 14.55
CA CYS A 237 -3.48 -18.78 13.48
C CYS A 237 -3.10 -17.36 13.92
N MET A 238 -1.94 -16.88 13.46
CA MET A 238 -1.61 -15.45 13.56
C MET A 238 -2.45 -14.64 12.57
N THR A 239 -2.68 -13.37 12.91
CA THR A 239 -3.37 -12.41 12.06
C THR A 239 -2.46 -11.27 11.66
N MET A 240 -2.52 -10.87 10.39
CA MET A 240 -1.87 -9.67 9.88
C MET A 240 -2.86 -8.83 9.07
N VAL A 241 -2.93 -7.54 9.40
CA VAL A 241 -3.80 -6.57 8.71
C VAL A 241 -2.96 -5.45 8.13
N ASP A 242 -3.07 -5.18 6.82
CA ASP A 242 -2.55 -3.95 6.21
C ASP A 242 -3.61 -2.85 6.31
N ASP A 243 -3.43 -1.93 7.22
CA ASP A 243 -4.32 -0.80 7.49
C ASP A 243 -3.90 0.50 6.79
N SER A 244 -3.23 0.39 5.67
CA SER A 244 -2.69 1.54 4.90
C SER A 244 -3.75 2.58 4.50
N HIS A 245 -4.99 2.17 4.29
CA HIS A 245 -6.09 3.05 3.88
C HIS A 245 -7.05 3.42 5.03
N GLY A 246 -7.00 2.69 6.14
CA GLY A 246 -7.82 2.95 7.32
C GLY A 246 -7.15 3.87 8.35
N THR A 247 -5.83 3.75 8.53
CA THR A 247 -5.07 4.57 9.49
C THR A 247 -5.24 6.06 9.23
N GLY A 248 -5.62 6.81 10.26
CA GLY A 248 -5.97 8.23 10.22
C GLY A 248 -7.42 8.50 9.80
N VAL A 249 -8.12 7.52 9.24
CA VAL A 249 -9.44 7.69 8.59
C VAL A 249 -10.56 6.99 9.34
N LEU A 250 -10.42 5.68 9.55
CA LEU A 250 -11.43 4.82 10.15
C LEU A 250 -11.28 4.76 11.69
N GLY A 251 -12.37 4.43 12.35
CA GLY A 251 -12.48 4.44 13.81
C GLY A 251 -12.80 5.82 14.39
N GLU A 252 -13.26 5.86 15.61
CA GLU A 252 -13.65 7.08 16.31
C GLU A 252 -12.45 8.01 16.49
N THR A 253 -11.28 7.45 16.83
CA THR A 253 -10.06 8.21 17.06
C THR A 253 -9.10 8.20 15.87
N GLY A 254 -9.46 7.51 14.76
CA GLY A 254 -8.65 7.40 13.55
C GLY A 254 -7.56 6.33 13.62
N ARG A 255 -7.66 5.38 14.54
CA ARG A 255 -6.70 4.26 14.62
C ARG A 255 -6.82 3.26 13.49
N GLY A 256 -7.87 3.34 12.67
CA GLY A 256 -8.03 2.55 11.46
C GLY A 256 -9.06 1.45 11.55
N THR A 257 -8.93 0.45 10.67
CA THR A 257 -9.91 -0.63 10.53
C THR A 257 -10.04 -1.49 11.77
N VAL A 258 -8.96 -1.73 12.47
CA VAL A 258 -8.93 -2.53 13.71
C VAL A 258 -9.78 -1.88 14.82
N GLU A 259 -9.74 -0.55 14.93
CA GLU A 259 -10.63 0.20 15.82
C GLU A 259 -12.09 0.16 15.32
N ALA A 260 -12.29 0.46 14.03
CA ALA A 260 -13.61 0.58 13.43
C ALA A 260 -14.43 -0.74 13.50
N THR A 261 -13.76 -1.88 13.49
CA THR A 261 -14.37 -3.21 13.58
C THR A 261 -14.39 -3.79 15.01
N GLY A 262 -13.87 -3.03 15.99
CA GLY A 262 -13.93 -3.41 17.41
C GLY A 262 -12.98 -4.53 17.83
N VAL A 263 -11.90 -4.77 17.06
CA VAL A 263 -10.93 -5.85 17.33
C VAL A 263 -9.57 -5.34 17.83
N LEU A 264 -9.53 -4.15 18.42
CA LEU A 264 -8.32 -3.61 19.06
C LEU A 264 -7.74 -4.62 20.07
N GLY A 265 -6.43 -4.85 19.97
CA GLY A 265 -5.71 -5.78 20.82
C GLY A 265 -5.89 -7.27 20.49
N ARG A 266 -6.62 -7.60 19.41
CA ARG A 266 -6.82 -9.00 18.96
C ARG A 266 -6.13 -9.32 17.62
N ILE A 267 -5.54 -8.32 16.97
CA ILE A 267 -4.71 -8.50 15.77
C ILE A 267 -3.25 -8.61 16.21
N ASP A 268 -2.56 -9.66 15.77
CA ASP A 268 -1.16 -9.91 16.16
C ASP A 268 -0.20 -8.92 15.52
N ILE A 269 -0.45 -8.57 14.25
CA ILE A 269 0.42 -7.73 13.44
C ILE A 269 -0.44 -6.76 12.62
N GLU A 270 -0.20 -5.48 12.80
CA GLU A 270 -0.80 -4.47 11.94
C GLU A 270 0.30 -3.73 11.19
N THR A 271 0.17 -3.62 9.88
CA THR A 271 1.04 -2.83 9.03
C THR A 271 0.30 -1.64 8.43
N GLY A 272 1.03 -0.68 7.92
CA GLY A 272 0.40 0.42 7.19
C GLY A 272 1.38 1.37 6.53
N SER A 273 0.81 2.27 5.72
CA SER A 273 1.55 3.31 5.03
C SER A 273 1.39 4.66 5.72
N LEU A 274 2.50 5.36 5.92
CA LEU A 274 2.55 6.73 6.42
C LEU A 274 2.38 7.79 5.30
N ALA A 275 2.28 7.32 4.04
CA ALA A 275 2.25 8.18 2.85
C ALA A 275 0.83 8.48 2.33
N LYS A 276 -0.19 8.22 3.13
CA LYS A 276 -1.60 8.46 2.76
C LYS A 276 -2.24 9.50 3.69
N ALA A 277 -3.17 9.12 4.54
CA ALA A 277 -3.86 10.07 5.44
C ALA A 277 -2.92 10.89 6.33
N LEU A 278 -1.74 10.35 6.68
CA LEU A 278 -0.75 11.05 7.49
C LEU A 278 0.11 12.05 6.68
N GLY A 279 -0.08 12.16 5.37
CA GLY A 279 0.60 13.14 4.52
C GLY A 279 2.14 13.08 4.53
N GLY A 280 2.72 11.98 5.02
CA GLY A 280 4.16 11.77 5.15
C GLY A 280 4.74 10.78 4.13
N PHE A 281 5.72 9.99 4.56
CA PHE A 281 6.31 8.92 3.77
C PHE A 281 6.79 7.81 4.70
N GLY A 282 6.79 6.56 4.21
CA GLY A 282 7.23 5.40 4.97
C GLY A 282 6.14 4.36 5.18
N GLY A 283 6.49 3.33 5.94
CA GLY A 283 5.59 2.29 6.42
C GLY A 283 5.88 1.98 7.88
N TYR A 284 4.95 1.32 8.52
CA TYR A 284 5.09 0.87 9.90
C TYR A 284 4.58 -0.56 10.07
N VAL A 285 5.05 -1.18 11.12
CA VAL A 285 4.50 -2.40 11.70
C VAL A 285 4.28 -2.16 13.18
N VAL A 286 3.16 -2.59 13.73
CA VAL A 286 2.90 -2.65 15.16
C VAL A 286 2.50 -4.06 15.58
N GLY A 287 2.83 -4.43 16.80
CA GLY A 287 2.51 -5.74 17.37
C GLY A 287 3.19 -5.94 18.70
N SER A 288 3.36 -7.21 19.12
CA SER A 288 4.08 -7.53 20.35
C SER A 288 5.55 -7.15 20.23
N ARG A 289 6.17 -6.84 21.37
CA ARG A 289 7.62 -6.53 21.45
C ARG A 289 8.47 -7.64 20.85
N THR A 290 8.11 -8.90 21.09
CA THR A 290 8.83 -10.06 20.56
C THR A 290 8.79 -10.08 19.02
N VAL A 291 7.65 -9.80 18.40
CA VAL A 291 7.54 -9.70 16.93
C VAL A 291 8.44 -8.57 16.41
N ILE A 292 8.39 -7.41 17.03
CA ILE A 292 9.21 -6.26 16.61
C ILE A 292 10.70 -6.55 16.74
N GLU A 293 11.15 -7.10 17.85
CA GLU A 293 12.56 -7.51 18.03
C GLU A 293 13.00 -8.56 17.00
N TYR A 294 12.13 -9.53 16.70
CA TYR A 294 12.40 -10.53 15.68
C TYR A 294 12.56 -9.87 14.30
N LEU A 295 11.68 -8.95 13.93
CA LEU A 295 11.74 -8.23 12.63
C LEU A 295 13.02 -7.38 12.50
N ILE A 296 13.47 -6.71 13.55
CA ILE A 296 14.75 -5.98 13.56
C ILE A 296 15.91 -6.90 13.16
N ASN A 297 15.87 -8.16 13.59
CA ASN A 297 16.94 -9.12 13.38
C ASN A 297 16.79 -9.98 12.11
N ARG A 298 15.60 -10.02 11.49
CA ARG A 298 15.31 -10.96 10.41
C ARG A 298 14.70 -10.35 9.16
N ALA A 299 14.02 -9.20 9.25
CA ALA A 299 13.37 -8.56 8.11
C ALA A 299 14.42 -7.95 7.17
N ARG A 300 14.65 -8.58 6.04
CA ARG A 300 15.70 -8.17 5.08
C ARG A 300 15.44 -6.78 4.50
N SER A 301 14.18 -6.42 4.25
CA SER A 301 13.79 -5.09 3.75
C SER A 301 14.02 -3.97 4.77
N PHE A 302 14.15 -4.31 6.05
CA PHE A 302 14.58 -3.41 7.13
C PHE A 302 16.11 -3.35 7.24
N ILE A 303 16.77 -4.52 7.29
CA ILE A 303 18.20 -4.62 7.55
C ILE A 303 19.03 -4.00 6.41
N PHE A 304 18.67 -4.28 5.16
CA PHE A 304 19.47 -3.96 3.97
C PHE A 304 18.93 -2.74 3.21
N THR A 305 18.46 -1.72 3.93
CA THR A 305 18.00 -0.46 3.35
C THR A 305 18.55 0.74 4.10
N CYS A 306 18.60 1.89 3.44
CA CYS A 306 18.95 3.14 4.10
C CYS A 306 17.80 3.63 5.00
N ALA A 307 18.17 4.33 6.06
CA ALA A 307 17.23 5.00 6.94
C ALA A 307 16.51 6.17 6.23
N MET A 308 15.29 6.45 6.64
CA MET A 308 14.53 7.60 6.13
C MET A 308 15.15 8.93 6.54
N PRO A 309 15.02 9.97 5.73
CA PRO A 309 15.45 11.33 6.10
C PRO A 309 14.76 11.82 7.38
N PRO A 310 15.49 12.56 8.25
CA PRO A 310 14.93 13.11 9.49
C PRO A 310 13.68 13.97 9.29
N ALA A 311 13.62 14.73 8.20
CA ALA A 311 12.47 15.53 7.83
C ALA A 311 11.18 14.72 7.72
N VAL A 312 11.27 13.50 7.17
CA VAL A 312 10.13 12.57 7.03
C VAL A 312 9.63 12.12 8.39
N LEU A 313 10.54 11.75 9.29
CA LEU A 313 10.19 11.29 10.64
C LEU A 313 9.48 12.39 11.42
N ALA A 314 10.03 13.61 11.40
CA ALA A 314 9.43 14.77 12.07
C ALA A 314 8.06 15.13 11.49
N THR A 315 7.90 15.03 10.17
CA THR A 315 6.61 15.23 9.48
C THR A 315 5.54 14.26 10.01
N VAL A 316 5.86 12.97 10.14
CA VAL A 316 4.89 11.96 10.60
C VAL A 316 4.58 12.11 12.09
N ILE A 317 5.59 12.46 12.92
CA ILE A 317 5.36 12.79 14.35
C ILE A 317 4.32 13.91 14.47
N GLU A 318 4.46 14.96 13.69
CA GLU A 318 3.53 16.08 13.69
C GLU A 318 2.16 15.72 13.11
N ALA A 319 2.12 14.87 12.06
CA ALA A 319 0.88 14.37 11.49
C ALA A 319 0.04 13.59 12.50
N LEU A 320 0.66 12.73 13.29
CA LEU A 320 -0.02 12.02 14.38
C LEU A 320 -0.60 13.00 15.41
N THR A 321 0.13 14.08 15.74
CA THR A 321 -0.38 15.14 16.63
C THR A 321 -1.65 15.77 16.07
N ILE A 322 -1.67 16.09 14.78
CA ILE A 322 -2.84 16.68 14.12
C ILE A 322 -4.01 15.70 14.10
N VAL A 323 -3.77 14.43 13.75
CA VAL A 323 -4.83 13.38 13.73
C VAL A 323 -5.50 13.23 15.10
N GLU A 324 -4.71 13.30 16.19
CA GLU A 324 -5.21 13.21 17.57
C GLU A 324 -5.94 14.48 18.03
N GLN A 325 -5.46 15.66 17.62
CA GLN A 325 -5.95 16.95 18.11
C GLN A 325 -7.04 17.60 17.25
N GLU A 326 -7.14 17.22 15.96
CA GLU A 326 -8.06 17.83 14.99
C GLU A 326 -9.03 16.77 14.43
N PRO A 327 -9.92 16.15 15.26
CA PRO A 327 -10.89 15.13 14.81
C PRO A 327 -11.87 15.66 13.76
N GLU A 328 -12.07 17.00 13.70
CA GLU A 328 -12.90 17.67 12.70
C GLU A 328 -12.42 17.42 11.27
N ARG A 329 -11.13 17.11 11.05
CA ARG A 329 -10.63 16.73 9.72
C ARG A 329 -11.23 15.40 9.26
N ARG A 330 -11.32 14.41 10.16
CA ARG A 330 -12.00 13.14 9.85
C ARG A 330 -13.48 13.35 9.59
N GLN A 331 -14.11 14.20 10.42
CA GLN A 331 -15.51 14.53 10.22
C GLN A 331 -15.73 15.18 8.84
N GLN A 332 -14.90 16.14 8.45
CA GLN A 332 -14.97 16.80 7.14
C GLN A 332 -14.75 15.81 5.98
N LEU A 333 -13.81 14.86 6.14
CA LEU A 333 -13.63 13.78 5.15
C LEU A 333 -14.93 12.96 4.96
N TRP A 334 -15.59 12.61 6.08
CA TRP A 334 -16.82 11.83 6.01
C TRP A 334 -18.00 12.65 5.48
N ASP A 335 -18.07 13.94 5.77
CA ASP A 335 -19.08 14.84 5.19
C ASP A 335 -18.90 14.94 3.67
N ASN A 336 -17.68 15.16 3.21
CA ASN A 336 -17.33 15.19 1.80
C ASN A 336 -17.60 13.84 1.11
N THR A 337 -17.29 12.73 1.77
CA THR A 337 -17.56 11.38 1.27
C THR A 337 -19.05 11.13 1.09
N ARG A 338 -19.86 11.43 2.11
CA ARG A 338 -21.33 11.29 2.04
C ARG A 338 -21.91 12.15 0.93
N TYR A 339 -21.47 13.40 0.85
CA TYR A 339 -21.91 14.35 -0.18
C TYR A 339 -21.63 13.82 -1.60
N MET A 340 -20.39 13.40 -1.85
CA MET A 340 -19.99 12.88 -3.16
C MET A 340 -20.75 11.60 -3.52
N ARG A 341 -20.91 10.66 -2.57
CA ARG A 341 -21.66 9.42 -2.80
C ARG A 341 -23.14 9.65 -3.07
N ALA A 342 -23.76 10.61 -2.39
CA ALA A 342 -25.16 10.99 -2.62
C ALA A 342 -25.32 11.59 -4.03
N GLY A 343 -24.49 12.56 -4.39
CA GLY A 343 -24.51 13.17 -5.72
C GLY A 343 -24.28 12.18 -6.84
N LEU A 344 -23.35 11.24 -6.69
CA LEU A 344 -23.12 10.19 -7.67
C LEU A 344 -24.36 9.28 -7.91
N ARG A 345 -25.09 8.93 -6.83
CA ARG A 345 -26.33 8.17 -6.97
C ARG A 345 -27.44 8.99 -7.63
N GLU A 346 -27.58 10.26 -7.28
CA GLU A 346 -28.56 11.17 -7.87
C GLU A 346 -28.38 11.34 -9.39
N ILE A 347 -27.12 11.37 -9.86
CA ILE A 347 -26.81 11.48 -11.30
C ILE A 347 -26.86 10.13 -12.04
N GLY A 348 -27.09 9.02 -11.34
CA GLY A 348 -27.34 7.70 -11.93
C GLY A 348 -26.19 6.72 -11.92
N PHE A 349 -25.04 7.03 -11.28
CA PHE A 349 -23.98 6.04 -11.11
C PHE A 349 -24.33 5.00 -10.03
N GLU A 350 -23.98 3.75 -10.31
CA GLU A 350 -23.99 2.71 -9.30
C GLU A 350 -22.82 2.92 -8.34
N VAL A 351 -23.12 3.16 -7.06
CA VAL A 351 -22.14 3.40 -6.01
C VAL A 351 -22.23 2.29 -4.97
N SER A 352 -21.11 1.61 -4.74
CA SER A 352 -21.01 0.51 -3.76
C SER A 352 -21.56 0.90 -2.38
N SER A 353 -21.97 -0.09 -1.60
CA SER A 353 -22.48 0.11 -0.22
C SER A 353 -21.37 0.31 0.83
N SER A 354 -20.09 0.17 0.47
CA SER A 354 -18.96 0.18 1.41
C SER A 354 -18.88 1.41 2.33
N GLY A 355 -19.40 2.55 1.87
CA GLY A 355 -19.47 3.77 2.71
C GLY A 355 -18.16 4.51 2.90
N THR A 356 -17.00 3.99 2.44
CA THR A 356 -15.68 4.56 2.69
C THR A 356 -15.31 5.70 1.73
N GLN A 357 -14.17 6.37 2.00
CA GLN A 357 -13.64 7.47 1.19
C GLN A 357 -13.13 7.05 -0.19
N ILE A 358 -13.06 5.76 -0.48
CA ILE A 358 -12.72 5.19 -1.77
C ILE A 358 -14.02 4.83 -2.48
N ILE A 359 -14.25 5.42 -3.65
CA ILE A 359 -15.51 5.29 -4.38
C ILE A 359 -15.21 4.73 -5.78
N PRO A 360 -15.34 3.42 -5.99
CA PRO A 360 -15.20 2.84 -7.31
C PRO A 360 -16.44 3.13 -8.18
N LEU A 361 -16.23 3.55 -9.42
CA LEU A 361 -17.23 3.63 -10.46
C LEU A 361 -16.88 2.60 -11.54
N ILE A 362 -17.61 1.49 -11.58
CA ILE A 362 -17.32 0.37 -12.47
C ILE A 362 -17.62 0.78 -13.92
N ALA A 363 -16.64 0.61 -14.80
CA ALA A 363 -16.75 0.88 -16.24
C ALA A 363 -16.93 -0.41 -17.06
N GLY A 364 -16.49 -1.56 -16.50
CA GLY A 364 -16.69 -2.90 -17.08
C GLY A 364 -15.64 -3.31 -18.11
N ASP A 365 -14.91 -2.38 -18.70
CA ASP A 365 -13.84 -2.68 -19.65
C ASP A 365 -12.72 -1.61 -19.61
N PRO A 366 -11.49 -1.96 -20.05
CA PRO A 366 -10.34 -1.05 -19.99
C PRO A 366 -10.51 0.22 -20.83
N GLU A 367 -11.12 0.12 -22.01
CA GLU A 367 -11.28 1.25 -22.92
C GLU A 367 -12.24 2.28 -22.33
N ARG A 368 -13.40 1.84 -21.81
CA ARG A 368 -14.38 2.71 -21.16
C ARG A 368 -13.80 3.39 -19.92
N ALA A 369 -13.08 2.66 -19.07
CA ALA A 369 -12.41 3.23 -17.89
C ALA A 369 -11.40 4.31 -18.30
N MET A 370 -10.58 4.06 -19.31
CA MET A 370 -9.58 5.02 -19.78
C MET A 370 -10.19 6.20 -20.55
N ARG A 371 -11.31 5.99 -21.27
CA ARG A 371 -12.06 7.08 -21.89
C ARG A 371 -12.70 7.98 -20.84
N LEU A 372 -13.34 7.42 -19.83
CA LEU A 372 -13.92 8.19 -18.72
C LEU A 372 -12.85 9.01 -17.99
N SER A 373 -11.67 8.44 -17.73
CA SER A 373 -10.55 9.17 -17.12
C SER A 373 -10.10 10.37 -17.99
N ARG A 374 -10.08 10.23 -19.31
CA ARG A 374 -9.73 11.32 -20.24
C ARG A 374 -10.80 12.39 -20.30
N GLU A 375 -12.07 12.00 -20.45
CA GLU A 375 -13.20 12.91 -20.47
C GLU A 375 -13.26 13.76 -19.17
N LEU A 376 -13.01 13.15 -18.02
CA LEU A 376 -12.94 13.86 -16.75
C LEU A 376 -11.78 14.86 -16.72
N LEU A 377 -10.59 14.45 -17.18
CA LEU A 377 -9.42 15.32 -17.23
C LEU A 377 -9.66 16.54 -18.15
N ASP A 378 -10.30 16.34 -19.29
CA ASP A 378 -10.63 17.42 -20.23
C ASP A 378 -11.66 18.39 -19.65
N ARG A 379 -12.46 17.94 -18.66
CA ARG A 379 -13.41 18.77 -17.87
C ARG A 379 -12.82 19.28 -16.55
N GLY A 380 -11.50 19.21 -16.36
CA GLY A 380 -10.85 19.75 -15.18
C GLY A 380 -10.93 18.86 -13.92
N VAL A 381 -11.17 17.55 -14.09
CA VAL A 381 -11.18 16.58 -12.97
C VAL A 381 -10.15 15.47 -13.23
N PHE A 382 -9.22 15.30 -12.32
CA PHE A 382 -8.25 14.22 -12.38
C PHE A 382 -8.70 13.03 -11.54
N ALA A 383 -9.16 11.98 -12.24
CA ALA A 383 -9.52 10.69 -11.68
C ALA A 383 -8.90 9.58 -12.52
N GLN A 384 -8.31 8.58 -11.86
CA GLN A 384 -7.51 7.55 -12.53
C GLN A 384 -8.36 6.35 -12.93
N GLY A 385 -8.28 5.98 -14.20
CA GLY A 385 -8.79 4.69 -14.70
C GLY A 385 -7.93 3.53 -14.21
N ILE A 386 -8.56 2.59 -13.53
CA ILE A 386 -7.93 1.38 -13.00
C ILE A 386 -8.33 0.20 -13.86
N ARG A 387 -7.34 -0.63 -14.24
CA ARG A 387 -7.51 -1.78 -15.12
C ARG A 387 -6.62 -2.94 -14.71
N TYR A 388 -6.81 -4.08 -15.33
CA TYR A 388 -5.95 -5.25 -15.13
C TYR A 388 -4.45 -4.89 -15.25
N PRO A 389 -3.55 -5.44 -14.42
CA PRO A 389 -3.78 -6.45 -13.39
C PRO A 389 -4.13 -5.87 -11.98
N ALA A 390 -4.35 -4.54 -11.86
CA ALA A 390 -4.65 -3.92 -10.56
C ALA A 390 -6.07 -4.27 -10.07
N VAL A 391 -6.96 -4.66 -10.97
CA VAL A 391 -8.30 -5.18 -10.69
C VAL A 391 -8.58 -6.35 -11.64
N PRO A 392 -9.49 -7.28 -11.30
CA PRO A 392 -9.90 -8.35 -12.19
C PRO A 392 -10.49 -7.83 -13.51
N ARG A 393 -10.36 -8.62 -14.60
CA ARG A 393 -10.99 -8.30 -15.89
C ARG A 393 -12.51 -8.24 -15.75
N GLY A 394 -13.14 -7.25 -16.41
CA GLY A 394 -14.58 -6.99 -16.31
C GLY A 394 -14.97 -6.12 -15.11
N THR A 395 -14.01 -5.75 -14.27
CA THR A 395 -14.23 -4.87 -13.12
C THR A 395 -13.40 -3.59 -13.18
N GLU A 396 -12.96 -3.23 -14.36
CA GLU A 396 -12.24 -1.98 -14.62
C GLU A 396 -13.11 -0.79 -14.23
N ARG A 397 -12.49 0.22 -13.65
CA ARG A 397 -13.19 1.30 -12.96
C ARG A 397 -12.44 2.62 -12.98
N ILE A 398 -13.14 3.70 -12.69
CA ILE A 398 -12.54 4.91 -12.12
C ILE A 398 -12.55 4.76 -10.60
N ARG A 399 -11.41 4.95 -9.96
CA ARG A 399 -11.33 5.04 -8.51
C ARG A 399 -11.35 6.50 -8.10
N LEU A 400 -12.46 6.95 -7.53
CA LEU A 400 -12.56 8.28 -6.93
C LEU A 400 -12.15 8.24 -5.47
N THR A 401 -11.44 9.27 -5.03
CA THR A 401 -11.09 9.50 -3.63
C THR A 401 -11.36 10.96 -3.28
N VAL A 402 -12.05 11.18 -2.18
CA VAL A 402 -12.25 12.52 -1.63
C VAL A 402 -11.28 12.78 -0.50
N THR A 403 -11.02 14.05 -0.21
CA THR A 403 -10.18 14.46 0.93
C THR A 403 -10.94 15.44 1.82
N ALA A 404 -10.48 15.60 3.05
CA ALA A 404 -11.00 16.60 3.97
C ALA A 404 -10.84 18.03 3.42
N SER A 405 -9.88 18.25 2.53
CA SER A 405 -9.55 19.57 1.97
C SER A 405 -10.40 19.97 0.76
N HIS A 406 -11.21 19.08 0.17
CA HIS A 406 -12.13 19.48 -0.89
C HIS A 406 -13.19 20.43 -0.36
N SER A 407 -13.39 21.53 -1.06
CA SER A 407 -14.52 22.43 -0.82
C SER A 407 -15.80 21.85 -1.45
N LYS A 408 -16.96 22.32 -0.97
CA LYS A 408 -18.23 21.96 -1.61
C LYS A 408 -18.26 22.35 -3.10
N ALA A 409 -17.68 23.49 -3.45
CA ALA A 409 -17.59 23.95 -4.84
C ALA A 409 -16.72 22.99 -5.72
N ASP A 410 -15.65 22.41 -5.16
CA ASP A 410 -14.86 21.40 -5.87
C ASP A 410 -15.70 20.13 -6.13
N LEU A 411 -16.45 19.68 -5.14
CA LEU A 411 -17.29 18.49 -5.27
C LEU A 411 -18.46 18.72 -6.24
N ASP A 412 -19.11 19.89 -6.21
CA ASP A 412 -20.18 20.26 -7.14
C ASP A 412 -19.65 20.28 -8.58
N ALA A 413 -18.48 20.90 -8.82
CA ALA A 413 -17.85 20.93 -10.13
C ALA A 413 -17.43 19.51 -10.60
N ALA A 414 -16.94 18.68 -9.70
CA ALA A 414 -16.61 17.29 -10.02
C ALA A 414 -17.87 16.47 -10.38
N LEU A 415 -18.97 16.63 -9.65
CA LEU A 415 -20.24 15.97 -9.98
C LEU A 415 -20.78 16.42 -11.32
N THR A 416 -20.68 17.71 -11.67
CA THR A 416 -21.04 18.23 -12.99
C THR A 416 -20.20 17.56 -14.10
N ALA A 417 -18.88 17.51 -13.93
CA ALA A 417 -17.99 16.86 -14.89
C ALA A 417 -18.29 15.35 -15.04
N LEU A 418 -18.61 14.67 -13.94
CA LEU A 418 -19.00 13.25 -13.93
C LEU A 418 -20.34 13.02 -14.63
N THR A 419 -21.31 13.92 -14.46
CA THR A 419 -22.58 13.87 -15.19
C THR A 419 -22.37 13.95 -16.70
N GLU A 420 -21.65 14.98 -17.15
CA GLU A 420 -21.39 15.19 -18.57
C GLU A 420 -20.58 14.04 -19.20
N ALA A 421 -19.53 13.58 -18.50
CA ALA A 421 -18.70 12.47 -18.99
C ALA A 421 -19.48 11.13 -18.98
N GLY A 422 -20.28 10.88 -17.94
CA GLY A 422 -21.13 9.69 -17.82
C GLY A 422 -22.16 9.60 -18.93
N GLN A 423 -22.85 10.71 -19.22
CA GLN A 423 -23.80 10.81 -20.34
C GLN A 423 -23.13 10.62 -21.71
N ALA A 424 -21.99 11.30 -21.94
CA ALA A 424 -21.23 11.18 -23.18
C ALA A 424 -20.76 9.76 -23.48
N LEU A 425 -20.55 8.93 -22.44
CA LEU A 425 -20.12 7.54 -22.54
C LEU A 425 -21.25 6.53 -22.31
N GLN A 426 -22.50 6.98 -22.14
CA GLN A 426 -23.66 6.15 -21.85
C GLN A 426 -23.44 5.22 -20.63
N LEU A 427 -22.89 5.77 -19.57
CA LEU A 427 -22.68 5.10 -18.28
C LEU A 427 -23.83 5.41 -17.31
N ILE A 428 -24.54 6.48 -17.55
CA ILE A 428 -25.73 6.95 -16.81
C ILE A 428 -26.77 7.46 -17.80
#